data_33eac62bbc6736bfc786668bbe661b0c
#
_entry.id   33eac62bbc6736bfc786668bbe661b0c
#
_cell.length_a   1.000
_cell.length_b   1.000
_cell.length_c   1.000
_cell.angle_alpha   90.00
_cell.angle_beta   90.00
_cell.angle_gamma   90.00
#
_symmetry.space_group_name_H-M   'P 1'
#
loop_
_entity.id
_entity.type
_entity.pdbx_description
1 polymer ?
#
loop_
_entity_poly.entity_id
_entity_poly.type
_entity_poly.pdbx_seq_one_letter_code
_entity_poly.pdbx_strand_id
1 'polypeptide(L)'
;PSAYAMGFTVGRSIADNAKKHRGMNYVFNLDLKDFFPSIEQARVWKRLQLAPFNFPVAIANIIAGMCCMKEVVQAEDGSQTVRYVLPQGAPTSPIITNMICDNLDRRLAGVAKRFGLNYTRYADDITFSSMHNVYHENGEFRKEVRRIIEDQKFTVNDKKTRLQKKGSRQEVTGIIVSDKINVTRDYVRDIRNILYMWEKYGYGVAFAKFFPKYKAEKGHVKKGNPDLINVIDGKLQYLKMVKGEEDSVWQRLYSRFQALAEEARSSQKTTNLGVTYVETIPVLDFEKKNSTVIEFTMSKPYSWEEISEDNPEQKTERSIPAHLYAYFELDGKKIFATMHKSIRDLGTNQNKSELAISSCRDKRDKPFWLIHRIDKVTVPPPKPVDIDELNMELDSLLSL
;
A
#
# COMPACT_ATOMS: atom_id res chain seq x y z
N PRO A 1 -24.34 6.67 -11.95
CA PRO A 1 -23.37 6.19 -12.95
C PRO A 1 -24.00 5.19 -13.90
N SER A 2 -23.50 5.10 -15.13
CA SER A 2 -23.97 4.14 -16.12
C SER A 2 -23.80 2.68 -15.65
N ALA A 3 -24.55 1.75 -16.25
CA ALA A 3 -24.40 0.33 -15.95
C ALA A 3 -23.00 -0.21 -16.32
N TYR A 4 -22.30 0.48 -17.21
CA TYR A 4 -21.00 0.11 -17.75
C TYR A 4 -19.81 0.76 -17.02
N ALA A 5 -20.04 1.80 -16.19
CA ALA A 5 -19.01 2.44 -15.39
C ALA A 5 -18.67 1.54 -14.18
N MET A 6 -17.52 0.90 -14.23
CA MET A 6 -17.04 0.01 -13.16
C MET A 6 -16.16 0.74 -12.14
N GLY A 7 -15.38 1.72 -12.59
CA GLY A 7 -14.57 2.57 -11.72
C GLY A 7 -15.40 3.65 -11.02
N PHE A 8 -15.02 3.98 -9.78
CA PHE A 8 -15.65 5.03 -8.97
C PHE A 8 -17.16 4.84 -8.76
N THR A 9 -17.61 3.60 -8.72
CA THR A 9 -19.02 3.23 -8.54
C THR A 9 -19.14 2.38 -7.28
N VAL A 10 -19.98 2.81 -6.35
CA VAL A 10 -20.22 2.07 -5.08
C VAL A 10 -20.70 0.65 -5.40
N GLY A 11 -20.16 -0.33 -4.69
CA GLY A 11 -20.50 -1.75 -4.84
C GLY A 11 -19.89 -2.41 -6.08
N ARG A 12 -18.97 -1.74 -6.80
CA ARG A 12 -18.23 -2.32 -7.94
C ARG A 12 -16.73 -2.29 -7.68
N SER A 13 -16.06 -3.34 -8.11
CA SER A 13 -14.62 -3.53 -7.95
C SER A 13 -13.92 -3.78 -9.29
N ILE A 14 -12.58 -3.75 -9.27
CA ILE A 14 -11.76 -4.17 -10.43
C ILE A 14 -11.99 -5.65 -10.77
N ALA A 15 -12.31 -6.49 -9.75
CA ALA A 15 -12.65 -7.90 -9.98
C ALA A 15 -13.98 -8.05 -10.72
N ASP A 16 -14.99 -7.22 -10.40
CA ASP A 16 -16.26 -7.23 -11.12
C ASP A 16 -16.13 -6.73 -12.56
N ASN A 17 -15.23 -5.74 -12.78
CA ASN A 17 -14.84 -5.33 -14.12
C ASN A 17 -14.24 -6.50 -14.90
N ALA A 18 -13.23 -7.15 -14.36
CA ALA A 18 -12.53 -8.28 -14.98
C ALA A 18 -13.48 -9.47 -15.28
N LYS A 19 -14.42 -9.80 -14.38
CA LYS A 19 -15.41 -10.88 -14.55
C LYS A 19 -16.25 -10.71 -15.82
N LYS A 20 -16.52 -9.47 -16.27
CA LYS A 20 -17.29 -9.20 -17.50
C LYS A 20 -16.57 -9.62 -18.78
N HIS A 21 -15.25 -9.77 -18.72
CA HIS A 21 -14.37 -10.05 -19.86
C HIS A 21 -13.71 -11.44 -19.81
N ARG A 22 -14.07 -12.28 -18.83
CA ARG A 22 -13.51 -13.62 -18.69
C ARG A 22 -13.92 -14.55 -19.84
N GLY A 23 -13.03 -15.47 -20.20
CA GLY A 23 -13.31 -16.52 -21.18
C GLY A 23 -13.40 -16.04 -22.62
N MET A 24 -13.06 -14.80 -22.92
CA MET A 24 -13.14 -14.24 -24.27
C MET A 24 -11.88 -14.53 -25.08
N ASN A 25 -12.03 -14.74 -26.39
CA ASN A 25 -10.89 -14.96 -27.28
C ASN A 25 -10.09 -13.67 -27.52
N TYR A 26 -10.75 -12.51 -27.45
CA TYR A 26 -10.16 -11.20 -27.71
C TYR A 26 -10.55 -10.23 -26.60
N VAL A 27 -9.56 -9.52 -26.08
CA VAL A 27 -9.74 -8.40 -25.13
C VAL A 27 -9.03 -7.18 -25.71
N PHE A 28 -9.78 -6.12 -25.93
CA PHE A 28 -9.30 -4.87 -26.51
C PHE A 28 -9.41 -3.76 -25.48
N ASN A 29 -8.26 -3.22 -25.08
CA ASN A 29 -8.16 -2.13 -24.11
C ASN A 29 -7.79 -0.84 -24.81
N LEU A 30 -8.46 0.22 -24.41
CA LEU A 30 -8.23 1.62 -24.79
C LEU A 30 -8.03 2.42 -23.53
N ASP A 31 -7.12 3.37 -23.56
CA ASP A 31 -6.86 4.34 -22.48
C ASP A 31 -7.17 5.75 -23.01
N LEU A 32 -7.83 6.58 -22.23
CA LEU A 32 -8.12 7.96 -22.58
C LEU A 32 -7.02 8.89 -22.06
N LYS A 33 -6.43 9.66 -22.97
CA LYS A 33 -5.34 10.59 -22.64
C LYS A 33 -5.88 11.74 -21.78
N ASP A 34 -5.11 12.12 -20.73
CA ASP A 34 -5.38 13.28 -19.87
C ASP A 34 -6.86 13.34 -19.40
N PHE A 35 -7.38 12.20 -18.95
CA PHE A 35 -8.80 11.96 -18.75
C PHE A 35 -9.51 13.02 -17.90
N PHE A 36 -9.00 13.33 -16.70
CA PHE A 36 -9.58 14.37 -15.85
C PHE A 36 -9.37 15.78 -16.44
N PRO A 37 -8.15 16.18 -16.83
CA PRO A 37 -7.91 17.50 -17.39
C PRO A 37 -8.60 17.74 -18.75
N SER A 38 -9.04 16.70 -19.46
CA SER A 38 -9.84 16.87 -20.69
C SER A 38 -11.28 17.31 -20.44
N ILE A 39 -11.73 17.34 -19.17
CA ILE A 39 -13.06 17.77 -18.79
C ILE A 39 -13.01 19.21 -18.29
N GLU A 40 -13.44 20.16 -19.16
CA GLU A 40 -13.47 21.56 -18.83
C GLU A 40 -14.67 21.94 -17.93
N GLN A 41 -14.52 22.99 -17.15
CA GLN A 41 -15.54 23.53 -16.25
C GLN A 41 -16.87 23.80 -16.95
N ALA A 42 -16.87 24.31 -18.16
CA ALA A 42 -18.07 24.59 -18.92
C ALA A 42 -18.89 23.30 -19.19
N ARG A 43 -18.20 22.19 -19.40
CA ARG A 43 -18.85 20.87 -19.60
C ARG A 43 -19.47 20.34 -18.30
N VAL A 44 -18.80 20.53 -17.16
CA VAL A 44 -19.34 20.21 -15.83
C VAL A 44 -20.57 21.06 -15.55
N TRP A 45 -20.46 22.37 -15.72
CA TRP A 45 -21.56 23.34 -15.56
C TRP A 45 -22.78 22.97 -16.41
N LYS A 46 -22.58 22.67 -17.69
CA LYS A 46 -23.68 22.25 -18.58
C LYS A 46 -24.33 20.94 -18.16
N ARG A 47 -23.51 19.95 -17.72
CA ARG A 47 -24.00 18.64 -17.29
C ARG A 47 -24.90 18.72 -16.05
N LEU A 48 -24.54 19.58 -15.10
CA LEU A 48 -25.34 19.79 -13.88
C LEU A 48 -26.73 20.38 -14.15
N GLN A 49 -26.91 21.13 -15.23
CA GLN A 49 -28.21 21.71 -15.61
C GLN A 49 -29.12 20.76 -16.37
N LEU A 50 -28.60 19.63 -16.85
CA LEU A 50 -29.36 18.63 -17.61
C LEU A 50 -29.89 17.53 -16.69
N ALA A 51 -30.96 16.87 -17.12
CA ALA A 51 -31.48 15.70 -16.43
C ALA A 51 -30.41 14.64 -16.18
N PRO A 52 -30.45 13.95 -15.06
CA PRO A 52 -31.43 13.99 -13.97
C PRO A 52 -31.16 15.07 -12.91
N PHE A 53 -30.11 15.89 -13.03
CA PHE A 53 -29.66 16.83 -12.00
C PHE A 53 -30.50 18.09 -11.94
N ASN A 54 -30.75 18.73 -13.08
CA ASN A 54 -31.58 19.92 -13.27
C ASN A 54 -31.28 21.06 -12.30
N PHE A 55 -29.99 21.25 -11.94
CA PHE A 55 -29.61 22.34 -11.05
C PHE A 55 -29.88 23.73 -11.72
N PRO A 56 -30.32 24.72 -10.96
CA PRO A 56 -30.36 26.10 -11.42
C PRO A 56 -28.97 26.58 -11.86
N VAL A 57 -28.94 27.49 -12.84
CA VAL A 57 -27.68 28.03 -13.43
C VAL A 57 -26.70 28.50 -12.36
N ALA A 58 -27.19 29.27 -11.37
CA ALA A 58 -26.34 29.80 -10.28
C ALA A 58 -25.69 28.69 -9.46
N ILE A 59 -26.46 27.67 -9.08
CA ILE A 59 -25.93 26.51 -8.30
C ILE A 59 -24.94 25.70 -9.14
N ALA A 60 -25.28 25.42 -10.40
CA ALA A 60 -24.38 24.72 -11.30
C ALA A 60 -23.04 25.46 -11.50
N ASN A 61 -23.07 26.79 -11.55
CA ASN A 61 -21.87 27.63 -11.66
C ASN A 61 -20.98 27.52 -10.42
N ILE A 62 -21.56 27.61 -9.21
CA ILE A 62 -20.82 27.46 -7.96
C ILE A 62 -20.16 26.07 -7.87
N ILE A 63 -20.93 25.00 -8.14
CA ILE A 63 -20.41 23.64 -8.06
C ILE A 63 -19.26 23.43 -9.07
N ALA A 64 -19.46 23.86 -10.33
CA ALA A 64 -18.44 23.73 -11.36
C ALA A 64 -17.17 24.52 -11.02
N GLY A 65 -17.33 25.74 -10.44
CA GLY A 65 -16.21 26.55 -9.97
C GLY A 65 -15.41 25.92 -8.83
N MET A 66 -16.11 25.31 -7.87
CA MET A 66 -15.46 24.64 -6.73
C MET A 66 -14.75 23.34 -7.12
N CYS A 67 -15.21 22.65 -8.16
CA CYS A 67 -14.69 21.35 -8.58
C CYS A 67 -13.58 21.41 -9.64
N CYS A 68 -13.35 22.57 -10.25
CA CYS A 68 -12.35 22.75 -11.29
C CYS A 68 -11.19 23.63 -10.83
N MET A 69 -10.01 23.38 -11.36
CA MET A 69 -8.81 24.18 -11.11
C MET A 69 -8.35 24.88 -12.38
N LYS A 70 -7.64 25.99 -12.19
CA LYS A 70 -6.95 26.70 -13.26
C LYS A 70 -5.77 25.86 -13.76
N GLU A 71 -5.69 25.67 -15.06
CA GLU A 71 -4.56 25.07 -15.75
C GLU A 71 -4.03 26.04 -16.81
N VAL A 72 -2.72 26.20 -16.85
CA VAL A 72 -2.04 27.00 -17.87
C VAL A 72 -1.40 26.04 -18.86
N VAL A 73 -1.85 26.07 -20.10
CA VAL A 73 -1.31 25.25 -21.18
C VAL A 73 -0.44 26.14 -22.07
N GLN A 74 0.81 25.73 -22.28
CA GLN A 74 1.69 26.35 -23.25
C GLN A 74 1.46 25.71 -24.63
N ALA A 75 1.16 26.56 -25.63
CA ALA A 75 1.10 26.12 -27.01
C ALA A 75 2.52 26.06 -27.63
N GLU A 76 2.67 25.34 -28.73
CA GLU A 76 3.97 25.21 -29.45
C GLU A 76 4.53 26.54 -29.93
N ASP A 77 3.69 27.56 -30.15
CA ASP A 77 4.05 28.91 -30.53
C ASP A 77 4.49 29.83 -29.36
N GLY A 78 4.55 29.22 -28.12
CA GLY A 78 4.91 29.93 -26.89
C GLY A 78 3.76 30.73 -26.26
N SER A 79 2.57 30.73 -26.85
CA SER A 79 1.39 31.35 -26.25
C SER A 79 0.89 30.58 -25.07
N GLN A 80 0.34 31.25 -24.05
CA GLN A 80 -0.24 30.65 -22.88
C GLN A 80 -1.77 30.76 -22.93
N THR A 81 -2.45 29.61 -22.86
CA THR A 81 -3.90 29.55 -22.75
C THR A 81 -4.30 29.10 -21.36
N VAL A 82 -5.22 29.81 -20.74
CA VAL A 82 -5.79 29.47 -19.43
C VAL A 82 -7.09 28.72 -19.64
N ARG A 83 -7.20 27.54 -19.04
CA ARG A 83 -8.45 26.77 -18.99
C ARG A 83 -8.75 26.31 -17.56
N TYR A 84 -9.99 26.01 -17.28
CA TYR A 84 -10.42 25.46 -15.99
C TYR A 84 -10.89 24.01 -16.22
N VAL A 85 -10.26 23.07 -15.52
CA VAL A 85 -10.43 21.63 -15.77
C VAL A 85 -10.62 20.85 -14.47
N LEU A 86 -11.12 19.62 -14.55
CA LEU A 86 -11.19 18.73 -13.41
C LEU A 86 -9.76 18.32 -12.98
N PRO A 87 -9.38 18.55 -11.70
CA PRO A 87 -8.07 18.19 -11.21
C PRO A 87 -7.94 16.67 -11.02
N GLN A 88 -6.74 16.15 -11.30
CA GLN A 88 -6.38 14.80 -10.90
C GLN A 88 -6.13 14.75 -9.39
N GLY A 89 -6.74 13.77 -8.70
CA GLY A 89 -6.58 13.58 -7.25
C GLY A 89 -7.61 14.27 -6.38
N ALA A 90 -8.48 15.14 -6.91
CA ALA A 90 -9.58 15.72 -6.13
C ALA A 90 -10.67 14.67 -5.86
N PRO A 91 -11.28 14.64 -4.66
CA PRO A 91 -12.31 13.66 -4.30
C PRO A 91 -13.60 13.79 -5.11
N THR A 92 -13.87 14.96 -5.71
CA THR A 92 -15.04 15.22 -6.55
C THR A 92 -14.87 14.76 -7.99
N SER A 93 -13.65 14.75 -8.52
CA SER A 93 -13.35 14.44 -9.92
C SER A 93 -13.89 13.07 -10.36
N PRO A 94 -13.77 11.98 -9.60
CA PRO A 94 -14.28 10.66 -9.98
C PRO A 94 -15.80 10.63 -10.23
N ILE A 95 -16.58 11.23 -9.34
CA ILE A 95 -18.05 11.22 -9.48
C ILE A 95 -18.50 12.11 -10.63
N ILE A 96 -17.92 13.29 -10.80
CA ILE A 96 -18.23 14.23 -11.90
C ILE A 96 -17.89 13.58 -13.23
N THR A 97 -16.75 12.90 -13.33
CA THR A 97 -16.34 12.20 -14.54
C THR A 97 -17.35 11.12 -14.93
N ASN A 98 -17.86 10.33 -14.00
CA ASN A 98 -18.91 9.36 -14.27
C ASN A 98 -20.22 10.00 -14.74
N MET A 99 -20.57 11.19 -14.22
CA MET A 99 -21.73 11.97 -14.67
C MET A 99 -21.55 12.46 -16.13
N ILE A 100 -20.35 12.90 -16.49
CA ILE A 100 -20.00 13.37 -17.83
C ILE A 100 -19.97 12.21 -18.83
N CYS A 101 -19.38 11.08 -18.44
CA CYS A 101 -19.20 9.91 -19.31
C CYS A 101 -20.46 9.07 -19.51
N ASP A 102 -21.59 9.40 -18.90
CA ASP A 102 -22.85 8.65 -19.09
C ASP A 102 -23.24 8.54 -20.57
N ASN A 103 -23.13 9.63 -21.34
CA ASN A 103 -23.41 9.62 -22.75
C ASN A 103 -22.38 8.83 -23.60
N LEU A 104 -21.09 8.95 -23.22
CA LEU A 104 -20.02 8.15 -23.81
C LEU A 104 -20.31 6.65 -23.64
N ASP A 105 -20.58 6.23 -22.39
CA ASP A 105 -20.86 4.84 -22.04
C ASP A 105 -22.07 4.30 -22.83
N ARG A 106 -23.16 5.07 -22.93
CA ARG A 106 -24.38 4.67 -23.67
C ARG A 106 -24.08 4.45 -25.13
N ARG A 107 -23.34 5.37 -25.78
CA ARG A 107 -22.98 5.27 -27.19
C ARG A 107 -22.04 4.09 -27.45
N LEU A 108 -20.99 3.92 -26.64
CA LEU A 108 -20.04 2.80 -26.76
C LEU A 108 -20.68 1.45 -26.48
N ALA A 109 -21.62 1.38 -25.54
CA ALA A 109 -22.41 0.19 -25.28
C ALA A 109 -23.33 -0.16 -26.47
N GLY A 110 -23.88 0.84 -27.16
CA GLY A 110 -24.63 0.65 -28.42
C GLY A 110 -23.76 0.02 -29.50
N VAL A 111 -22.55 0.49 -29.68
CA VAL A 111 -21.56 -0.12 -30.61
C VAL A 111 -21.24 -1.54 -30.17
N ALA A 112 -20.92 -1.75 -28.86
CA ALA A 112 -20.64 -3.08 -28.35
C ALA A 112 -21.76 -4.08 -28.63
N LYS A 113 -23.04 -3.68 -28.40
CA LYS A 113 -24.20 -4.50 -28.67
C LYS A 113 -24.31 -4.85 -30.17
N ARG A 114 -24.09 -3.87 -31.05
CA ARG A 114 -24.17 -4.08 -32.52
C ARG A 114 -23.12 -5.07 -33.01
N PHE A 115 -21.93 -5.04 -32.45
CA PHE A 115 -20.82 -5.95 -32.79
C PHE A 115 -20.76 -7.22 -31.94
N GLY A 116 -21.70 -7.45 -31.01
CA GLY A 116 -21.75 -8.64 -30.17
C GLY A 116 -20.60 -8.71 -29.16
N LEU A 117 -20.25 -7.57 -28.54
CA LEU A 117 -19.11 -7.43 -27.60
C LEU A 117 -19.57 -7.15 -26.17
N ASN A 118 -18.77 -7.57 -25.21
CA ASN A 118 -18.85 -7.02 -23.84
C ASN A 118 -18.15 -5.67 -23.81
N TYR A 119 -18.68 -4.75 -23.02
CA TYR A 119 -18.14 -3.40 -22.83
C TYR A 119 -18.15 -3.02 -21.35
N THR A 120 -17.07 -2.44 -20.88
CA THR A 120 -16.98 -1.76 -19.58
C THR A 120 -16.02 -0.59 -19.66
N ARG A 121 -16.18 0.36 -18.71
CA ARG A 121 -15.22 1.45 -18.47
C ARG A 121 -14.83 1.50 -17.00
N TYR A 122 -13.54 1.54 -16.74
CA TYR A 122 -12.98 1.78 -15.42
C TYR A 122 -12.15 3.07 -15.45
N ALA A 123 -12.74 4.20 -15.03
CA ALA A 123 -12.17 5.53 -15.20
C ALA A 123 -11.87 5.85 -16.68
N ASP A 124 -10.60 6.00 -17.02
CA ASP A 124 -10.02 6.20 -18.35
C ASP A 124 -9.82 4.91 -19.14
N ASP A 125 -9.78 3.75 -18.46
CA ASP A 125 -9.64 2.45 -19.09
C ASP A 125 -10.97 1.96 -19.68
N ILE A 126 -11.03 1.82 -20.99
CA ILE A 126 -12.15 1.26 -21.75
C ILE A 126 -11.78 -0.14 -22.19
N THR A 127 -12.64 -1.12 -21.91
CA THR A 127 -12.42 -2.51 -22.32
C THR A 127 -13.59 -3.04 -23.14
N PHE A 128 -13.26 -3.63 -24.30
CA PHE A 128 -14.15 -4.46 -25.09
C PHE A 128 -13.64 -5.89 -25.14
N SER A 129 -14.53 -6.88 -25.18
CA SER A 129 -14.12 -8.28 -25.37
C SER A 129 -15.14 -9.10 -26.15
N SER A 130 -14.67 -10.15 -26.83
CA SER A 130 -15.53 -11.00 -27.69
C SER A 130 -14.90 -12.35 -27.99
N MET A 131 -15.71 -13.25 -28.50
CA MET A 131 -15.27 -14.54 -29.06
C MET A 131 -14.69 -14.42 -30.47
N HIS A 132 -15.05 -13.39 -31.24
CA HIS A 132 -14.65 -13.17 -32.62
C HIS A 132 -13.85 -11.89 -32.78
N ASN A 133 -13.05 -11.80 -33.86
CA ASN A 133 -12.18 -10.66 -34.10
C ASN A 133 -12.85 -9.58 -34.94
N VAL A 134 -13.22 -8.47 -34.33
CA VAL A 134 -13.71 -7.25 -34.99
C VAL A 134 -12.72 -6.08 -34.86
N TYR A 135 -11.55 -6.31 -34.28
CA TYR A 135 -10.61 -5.30 -33.83
C TYR A 135 -9.52 -4.99 -34.88
N HIS A 136 -9.81 -5.11 -36.14
CA HIS A 136 -8.89 -4.74 -37.22
C HIS A 136 -8.60 -3.25 -37.18
N GLU A 137 -7.35 -2.87 -37.47
CA GLU A 137 -6.85 -1.49 -37.27
C GLU A 137 -7.67 -0.49 -38.09
N ASN A 138 -7.97 -0.78 -39.32
CA ASN A 138 -8.80 0.05 -40.20
C ASN A 138 -10.27 -0.39 -40.24
N GLY A 139 -10.69 -1.25 -39.30
CA GLY A 139 -12.04 -1.81 -39.23
C GLY A 139 -13.10 -0.80 -38.81
N GLU A 140 -14.35 -1.05 -39.19
CA GLU A 140 -15.49 -0.19 -38.88
C GLU A 140 -15.66 0.01 -37.36
N PHE A 141 -15.45 -1.06 -36.56
CA PHE A 141 -15.54 -0.99 -35.10
C PHE A 141 -14.60 0.07 -34.51
N ARG A 142 -13.29 0.00 -34.84
CA ARG A 142 -12.31 0.96 -34.28
C ARG A 142 -12.59 2.40 -34.77
N LYS A 143 -12.96 2.57 -36.02
CA LYS A 143 -13.32 3.89 -36.59
C LYS A 143 -14.50 4.51 -35.83
N GLU A 144 -15.53 3.73 -35.58
CA GLU A 144 -16.71 4.23 -34.88
C GLU A 144 -16.45 4.51 -33.39
N VAL A 145 -15.72 3.62 -32.68
CA VAL A 145 -15.33 3.85 -31.30
C VAL A 145 -14.51 5.13 -31.17
N ARG A 146 -13.50 5.34 -32.04
CA ARG A 146 -12.69 6.55 -32.06
C ARG A 146 -13.55 7.80 -32.31
N ARG A 147 -14.40 7.78 -33.33
CA ARG A 147 -15.32 8.90 -33.64
C ARG A 147 -16.20 9.25 -32.41
N ILE A 148 -16.76 8.26 -31.71
CA ILE A 148 -17.58 8.51 -30.53
C ILE A 148 -16.75 9.14 -29.38
N ILE A 149 -15.53 8.68 -29.15
CA ILE A 149 -14.64 9.21 -28.13
C ILE A 149 -14.29 10.68 -28.43
N GLU A 150 -13.95 10.98 -29.69
CA GLU A 150 -13.63 12.34 -30.18
C GLU A 150 -14.85 13.28 -30.13
N ASP A 151 -16.05 12.81 -30.54
CA ASP A 151 -17.29 13.57 -30.38
C ASP A 151 -17.58 13.94 -28.91
N GLN A 152 -17.14 13.09 -27.96
CA GLN A 152 -17.26 13.34 -26.54
C GLN A 152 -16.06 14.11 -25.98
N LYS A 153 -15.21 14.71 -26.83
CA LYS A 153 -14.07 15.55 -26.46
C LYS A 153 -13.04 14.82 -25.60
N PHE A 154 -12.84 13.53 -25.87
CA PHE A 154 -11.76 12.73 -25.34
C PHE A 154 -10.80 12.30 -26.43
N THR A 155 -9.55 11.99 -26.06
CA THR A 155 -8.53 11.54 -27.00
C THR A 155 -8.06 10.14 -26.60
N VAL A 156 -7.96 9.25 -27.58
CA VAL A 156 -7.41 7.89 -27.35
C VAL A 156 -5.90 7.95 -27.18
N ASN A 157 -5.37 7.25 -26.21
CA ASN A 157 -3.95 7.03 -26.03
C ASN A 157 -3.51 5.81 -26.85
N ASP A 158 -3.08 6.04 -28.08
CA ASP A 158 -2.71 4.96 -28.99
C ASP A 158 -1.54 4.11 -28.45
N LYS A 159 -0.61 4.70 -27.67
CA LYS A 159 0.53 3.99 -27.08
C LYS A 159 0.12 2.95 -26.03
N LYS A 160 -1.03 3.15 -25.38
CA LYS A 160 -1.57 2.23 -24.38
C LYS A 160 -2.71 1.35 -24.95
N THR A 161 -3.16 1.61 -26.18
CA THR A 161 -4.18 0.78 -26.85
C THR A 161 -3.61 -0.57 -27.22
N ARG A 162 -4.28 -1.66 -26.79
CA ARG A 162 -3.78 -3.02 -27.02
C ARG A 162 -4.89 -4.02 -27.29
N LEU A 163 -4.62 -4.94 -28.23
CA LEU A 163 -5.45 -6.11 -28.48
C LEU A 163 -4.75 -7.36 -27.95
N GLN A 164 -5.37 -8.04 -27.01
CA GLN A 164 -4.88 -9.26 -26.39
C GLN A 164 -5.72 -10.45 -26.90
N LYS A 165 -5.04 -11.51 -27.34
CA LYS A 165 -5.67 -12.70 -27.94
C LYS A 165 -5.59 -13.88 -26.97
N LYS A 166 -6.52 -14.84 -27.07
CA LYS A 166 -6.44 -16.12 -26.38
C LYS A 166 -5.14 -16.82 -26.77
N GLY A 167 -4.47 -17.41 -25.77
CA GLY A 167 -3.10 -17.96 -25.94
C GLY A 167 -1.98 -17.01 -25.48
N SER A 168 -2.28 -15.71 -25.35
CA SER A 168 -1.42 -14.75 -24.65
C SER A 168 -2.07 -14.33 -23.32
N ARG A 169 -1.31 -13.65 -22.46
CA ARG A 169 -1.85 -13.10 -21.21
C ARG A 169 -2.86 -11.99 -21.52
N GLN A 170 -4.11 -12.24 -21.17
CA GLN A 170 -5.18 -11.25 -21.25
C GLN A 170 -5.39 -10.62 -19.87
N GLU A 171 -5.50 -9.29 -19.83
CA GLU A 171 -5.55 -8.53 -18.60
C GLU A 171 -6.54 -7.36 -18.70
N VAL A 172 -7.34 -7.18 -17.65
CA VAL A 172 -8.27 -6.06 -17.49
C VAL A 172 -8.07 -5.44 -16.12
N THR A 173 -7.74 -4.16 -16.05
CA THR A 173 -7.44 -3.43 -14.80
C THR A 173 -6.46 -4.17 -13.86
N GLY A 174 -5.41 -4.77 -14.42
CA GLY A 174 -4.38 -5.50 -13.65
C GLY A 174 -4.76 -6.92 -13.25
N ILE A 175 -5.93 -7.41 -13.65
CA ILE A 175 -6.41 -8.77 -13.35
C ILE A 175 -6.37 -9.62 -14.61
N ILE A 176 -5.83 -10.84 -14.50
CA ILE A 176 -5.82 -11.80 -15.62
C ILE A 176 -7.24 -12.32 -15.85
N VAL A 177 -7.67 -12.28 -17.13
CA VAL A 177 -9.00 -12.71 -17.57
C VAL A 177 -8.88 -13.89 -18.54
N SER A 178 -8.70 -15.09 -18.01
CA SER A 178 -8.81 -16.33 -18.79
C SER A 178 -10.15 -17.01 -18.48
N ASP A 179 -10.25 -18.32 -18.43
CA ASP A 179 -11.50 -19.02 -18.08
C ASP A 179 -12.02 -18.63 -16.69
N LYS A 180 -11.08 -18.30 -15.79
CA LYS A 180 -11.35 -17.68 -14.48
C LYS A 180 -10.49 -16.43 -14.34
N ILE A 181 -10.98 -15.43 -13.60
CA ILE A 181 -10.12 -14.30 -13.23
C ILE A 181 -9.04 -14.75 -12.25
N ASN A 182 -7.84 -14.16 -12.36
CA ASN A 182 -6.69 -14.55 -11.56
C ASN A 182 -5.73 -13.37 -11.36
N VAL A 183 -4.82 -13.51 -10.42
CA VAL A 183 -3.66 -12.63 -10.27
C VAL A 183 -2.46 -13.20 -11.04
N THR A 184 -1.40 -12.41 -11.20
CA THR A 184 -0.15 -12.89 -11.82
C THR A 184 0.52 -13.97 -10.96
N ARG A 185 1.26 -14.87 -11.60
CA ARG A 185 2.07 -15.88 -10.87
C ARG A 185 3.06 -15.21 -9.92
N ASP A 186 3.67 -14.12 -10.34
CA ASP A 186 4.61 -13.33 -9.53
C ASP A 186 3.97 -12.79 -8.25
N TYR A 187 2.72 -12.34 -8.33
CA TYR A 187 1.99 -11.87 -7.15
C TYR A 187 1.85 -12.93 -6.07
N VAL A 188 1.48 -14.15 -6.47
CA VAL A 188 1.36 -15.28 -5.53
C VAL A 188 2.73 -15.72 -5.02
N ARG A 189 3.74 -15.75 -5.91
CA ARG A 189 5.12 -16.09 -5.57
C ARG A 189 5.71 -15.12 -4.55
N ASP A 190 5.51 -13.83 -4.72
CA ASP A 190 5.96 -12.83 -3.75
C ASP A 190 5.40 -13.08 -2.35
N ILE A 191 4.09 -13.36 -2.23
CA ILE A 191 3.47 -13.68 -0.95
C ILE A 191 4.08 -14.96 -0.35
N ARG A 192 4.23 -16.02 -1.15
CA ARG A 192 4.84 -17.29 -0.71
C ARG A 192 6.24 -17.09 -0.17
N ASN A 193 7.07 -16.33 -0.90
CA ASN A 193 8.46 -16.08 -0.53
C ASN A 193 8.55 -15.32 0.79
N ILE A 194 7.72 -14.29 0.98
CA ILE A 194 7.72 -13.53 2.23
C ILE A 194 7.28 -14.40 3.40
N LEU A 195 6.20 -15.19 3.25
CA LEU A 195 5.74 -16.10 4.30
C LEU A 195 6.78 -17.18 4.61
N TYR A 196 7.44 -17.76 3.61
CA TYR A 196 8.51 -18.72 3.78
C TYR A 196 9.70 -18.14 4.56
N MET A 197 10.13 -16.92 4.19
CA MET A 197 11.20 -16.21 4.88
C MET A 197 10.83 -15.95 6.35
N TRP A 198 9.57 -15.59 6.60
CA TRP A 198 9.09 -15.35 7.95
C TRP A 198 9.05 -16.65 8.80
N GLU A 199 8.54 -17.75 8.24
CA GLU A 199 8.51 -19.07 8.90
C GLU A 199 9.91 -19.61 9.21
N LYS A 200 10.85 -19.52 8.25
CA LYS A 200 12.18 -20.13 8.36
C LYS A 200 13.16 -19.29 9.18
N TYR A 201 13.11 -17.97 9.01
CA TYR A 201 14.16 -17.04 9.52
C TYR A 201 13.61 -15.97 10.48
N GLY A 202 12.32 -15.95 10.72
CA GLY A 202 11.67 -14.98 11.60
C GLY A 202 11.29 -13.66 10.93
N TYR A 203 10.49 -12.87 11.68
CA TYR A 203 9.91 -11.60 11.21
C TYR A 203 10.96 -10.59 10.74
N GLY A 204 12.05 -10.42 11.51
CA GLY A 204 13.07 -9.41 11.22
C GLY A 204 13.78 -9.63 9.89
N VAL A 205 14.12 -10.89 9.57
CA VAL A 205 14.77 -11.26 8.30
C VAL A 205 13.80 -11.09 7.13
N ALA A 206 12.55 -11.54 7.29
CA ALA A 206 11.51 -11.35 6.28
C ALA A 206 11.26 -9.87 5.98
N PHE A 207 11.23 -9.01 7.01
CA PHE A 207 11.08 -7.58 6.86
C PHE A 207 12.29 -6.94 6.14
N ALA A 208 13.49 -7.30 6.53
CA ALA A 208 14.73 -6.77 5.93
C ALA A 208 14.82 -7.10 4.43
N LYS A 209 14.37 -8.28 4.00
CA LYS A 209 14.33 -8.67 2.58
C LYS A 209 13.19 -7.98 1.81
N PHE A 210 12.02 -7.81 2.45
CA PHE A 210 10.83 -7.20 1.87
C PHE A 210 10.98 -5.69 1.67
N PHE A 211 11.50 -4.98 2.67
CA PHE A 211 11.43 -3.51 2.74
C PHE A 211 12.13 -2.78 1.59
N PRO A 212 13.34 -3.14 1.13
CA PRO A 212 14.01 -2.46 0.02
C PRO A 212 13.18 -2.52 -1.28
N LYS A 213 12.61 -3.68 -1.61
CA LYS A 213 11.75 -3.87 -2.78
C LYS A 213 10.48 -3.03 -2.66
N TYR A 214 9.83 -3.06 -1.50
CA TYR A 214 8.63 -2.27 -1.24
C TYR A 214 8.89 -0.76 -1.37
N LYS A 215 10.01 -0.28 -0.83
CA LYS A 215 10.42 1.12 -0.92
C LYS A 215 10.67 1.55 -2.37
N ALA A 216 11.34 0.71 -3.16
CA ALA A 216 11.58 0.96 -4.58
C ALA A 216 10.28 1.04 -5.40
N GLU A 217 9.32 0.13 -5.16
CA GLU A 217 8.04 0.09 -5.86
C GLU A 217 7.09 1.24 -5.46
N LYS A 218 7.11 1.67 -4.20
CA LYS A 218 6.19 2.71 -3.67
C LYS A 218 6.76 4.13 -3.69
N GLY A 219 8.03 4.31 -4.06
CA GLY A 219 8.72 5.59 -4.20
C GLY A 219 9.02 6.27 -2.87
N HIS A 220 8.04 6.45 -1.99
CA HIS A 220 8.25 7.04 -0.67
C HIS A 220 7.28 6.47 0.35
N VAL A 221 7.72 6.39 1.60
CA VAL A 221 6.93 5.98 2.75
C VAL A 221 6.66 7.23 3.60
N LYS A 222 5.43 7.72 3.60
CA LYS A 222 5.07 9.01 4.22
C LYS A 222 5.12 9.01 5.77
N LYS A 223 4.97 7.86 6.42
CA LYS A 223 4.83 7.76 7.89
C LYS A 223 5.61 6.58 8.47
N GLY A 224 6.94 6.58 8.31
CA GLY A 224 7.78 5.50 8.83
C GLY A 224 7.71 4.19 8.03
N ASN A 225 8.32 3.14 8.56
CA ASN A 225 8.37 1.84 7.89
C ASN A 225 6.98 1.18 7.90
N PRO A 226 6.54 0.58 6.77
CA PRO A 226 5.29 -0.16 6.74
C PRO A 226 5.38 -1.39 7.65
N ASP A 227 4.30 -1.69 8.35
CA ASP A 227 4.17 -2.95 9.06
C ASP A 227 3.98 -4.09 8.05
N LEU A 228 4.88 -5.08 8.08
CA LEU A 228 4.84 -6.25 7.19
C LEU A 228 3.53 -7.03 7.34
N ILE A 229 2.99 -7.15 8.56
CA ILE A 229 1.71 -7.83 8.82
C ILE A 229 0.60 -7.17 8.02
N ASN A 230 0.47 -5.84 8.12
CA ASN A 230 -0.57 -5.10 7.41
C ASN A 230 -0.40 -5.15 5.88
N VAL A 231 0.84 -5.16 5.38
CA VAL A 231 1.11 -5.27 3.94
C VAL A 231 0.75 -6.64 3.40
N ILE A 232 1.10 -7.72 4.11
CA ILE A 232 0.78 -9.09 3.71
C ILE A 232 -0.72 -9.33 3.80
N ASP A 233 -1.38 -8.88 4.87
CA ASP A 233 -2.84 -8.97 4.97
C ASP A 233 -3.52 -8.26 3.79
N GLY A 234 -3.13 -7.03 3.47
CA GLY A 234 -3.66 -6.31 2.29
C GLY A 234 -3.44 -7.07 0.97
N LYS A 235 -2.28 -7.72 0.79
CA LYS A 235 -2.03 -8.57 -0.38
C LYS A 235 -2.93 -9.82 -0.39
N LEU A 236 -3.19 -10.44 0.74
CA LEU A 236 -4.07 -11.60 0.87
C LEU A 236 -5.54 -11.23 0.69
N GLN A 237 -5.99 -10.07 1.17
CA GLN A 237 -7.34 -9.56 0.91
C GLN A 237 -7.55 -9.27 -0.58
N TYR A 238 -6.56 -8.70 -1.26
CA TYR A 238 -6.61 -8.53 -2.71
C TYR A 238 -6.69 -9.89 -3.44
N LEU A 239 -5.91 -10.88 -3.02
CA LEU A 239 -5.97 -12.23 -3.58
C LEU A 239 -7.34 -12.87 -3.37
N LYS A 240 -7.94 -12.71 -2.17
CA LYS A 240 -9.32 -13.13 -1.84
C LYS A 240 -10.35 -12.47 -2.75
N MET A 241 -10.25 -11.15 -2.95
CA MET A 241 -11.16 -10.39 -3.81
C MET A 241 -11.16 -10.92 -5.26
N VAL A 242 -9.98 -11.30 -5.78
CA VAL A 242 -9.85 -11.78 -7.16
C VAL A 242 -10.24 -13.24 -7.29
N LYS A 243 -9.74 -14.12 -6.44
CA LYS A 243 -9.89 -15.59 -6.59
C LYS A 243 -11.10 -16.17 -5.85
N GLY A 244 -11.62 -15.45 -4.88
CA GLY A 244 -12.69 -15.91 -3.98
C GLY A 244 -12.17 -16.57 -2.71
N GLU A 245 -13.07 -16.69 -1.74
CA GLU A 245 -12.78 -17.25 -0.41
C GLU A 245 -12.54 -18.76 -0.45
N GLU A 246 -13.16 -19.45 -1.40
CA GLU A 246 -13.05 -20.90 -1.60
C GLU A 246 -11.77 -21.32 -2.36
N ASP A 247 -10.93 -20.37 -2.78
CA ASP A 247 -9.71 -20.69 -3.51
C ASP A 247 -8.67 -21.35 -2.58
N SER A 248 -8.25 -22.55 -2.91
CA SER A 248 -7.32 -23.37 -2.10
C SER A 248 -5.94 -22.71 -1.91
N VAL A 249 -5.49 -21.90 -2.88
CA VAL A 249 -4.22 -21.17 -2.78
C VAL A 249 -4.35 -20.05 -1.77
N TRP A 250 -5.45 -19.29 -1.83
CA TRP A 250 -5.73 -18.23 -0.86
C TRP A 250 -5.86 -18.82 0.55
N GLN A 251 -6.69 -19.84 0.74
CA GLN A 251 -6.92 -20.47 2.07
C GLN A 251 -5.61 -20.92 2.70
N ARG A 252 -4.76 -21.62 1.94
CA ARG A 252 -3.47 -22.11 2.43
C ARG A 252 -2.52 -20.96 2.82
N LEU A 253 -2.43 -19.91 2.00
CA LEU A 253 -1.56 -18.77 2.29
C LEU A 253 -2.08 -17.94 3.46
N TYR A 254 -3.39 -17.79 3.55
CA TYR A 254 -4.03 -17.05 4.63
C TYR A 254 -3.89 -17.76 5.98
N SER A 255 -4.07 -19.08 6.03
CA SER A 255 -3.87 -19.87 7.27
C SER A 255 -2.41 -19.78 7.77
N ARG A 256 -1.43 -19.88 6.86
CA ARG A 256 -0.01 -19.68 7.22
C ARG A 256 0.24 -18.27 7.78
N PHE A 257 -0.29 -17.27 7.12
CA PHE A 257 -0.17 -15.87 7.56
C PHE A 257 -0.82 -15.66 8.94
N GLN A 258 -2.01 -16.21 9.19
CA GLN A 258 -2.69 -16.05 10.48
C GLN A 258 -1.86 -16.62 11.63
N ALA A 259 -1.30 -17.82 11.48
CA ALA A 259 -0.43 -18.42 12.48
C ALA A 259 0.78 -17.55 12.82
N LEU A 260 1.49 -17.05 11.79
CA LEU A 260 2.65 -16.17 11.95
C LEU A 260 2.28 -14.80 12.55
N ALA A 261 1.16 -14.24 12.13
CA ALA A 261 0.71 -12.93 12.62
C ALA A 261 0.24 -13.01 14.09
N GLU A 262 -0.37 -14.12 14.49
CA GLU A 262 -0.78 -14.36 15.87
C GLU A 262 0.45 -14.53 16.78
N GLU A 263 1.43 -15.32 16.35
CA GLU A 263 2.71 -15.48 17.03
C GLU A 263 3.43 -14.13 17.19
N ALA A 264 3.56 -13.35 16.13
CA ALA A 264 4.18 -12.03 16.18
C ALA A 264 3.42 -11.04 17.09
N ARG A 265 2.09 -11.05 17.07
CA ARG A 265 1.25 -10.20 17.93
C ARG A 265 1.31 -10.65 19.40
N SER A 266 1.36 -11.93 19.69
CA SER A 266 1.52 -12.44 21.05
C SER A 266 2.90 -12.11 21.60
N SER A 267 3.94 -12.20 20.80
CA SER A 267 5.29 -11.74 21.14
C SER A 267 5.36 -10.21 21.37
N GLN A 268 4.56 -9.42 20.65
CA GLN A 268 4.44 -7.97 20.85
C GLN A 268 3.58 -7.59 22.07
N LYS A 269 2.60 -8.39 22.46
CA LYS A 269 1.78 -8.13 23.66
C LYS A 269 2.59 -8.20 24.97
N THR A 270 3.73 -8.86 24.96
CA THR A 270 4.69 -8.83 26.09
C THR A 270 5.48 -7.53 26.19
N THR A 271 5.40 -6.64 25.20
CA THR A 271 6.07 -5.33 25.21
C THR A 271 5.06 -4.19 25.14
N ASN A 272 4.45 -3.84 26.27
CA ASN A 272 3.53 -2.69 26.45
C ASN A 272 4.17 -1.30 26.19
N LEU A 273 5.36 -1.20 25.59
CA LEU A 273 6.14 0.03 25.48
C LEU A 273 6.26 0.62 24.07
N GLY A 274 5.72 -0.03 23.04
CA GLY A 274 5.85 0.44 21.64
C GLY A 274 7.32 0.53 21.18
N VAL A 275 8.13 -0.43 21.61
CA VAL A 275 9.56 -0.54 21.35
C VAL A 275 9.79 -1.56 20.24
N THR A 276 10.57 -1.18 19.22
CA THR A 276 11.05 -2.11 18.20
C THR A 276 12.44 -2.61 18.59
N TYR A 277 12.58 -3.92 18.78
CA TYR A 277 13.88 -4.56 19.01
C TYR A 277 14.62 -4.73 17.68
N VAL A 278 15.87 -4.28 17.63
CA VAL A 278 16.72 -4.39 16.42
C VAL A 278 17.66 -5.59 16.56
N GLU A 279 18.35 -5.69 17.71
CA GLU A 279 19.28 -6.78 18.03
C GLU A 279 19.19 -7.08 19.53
N THR A 280 19.26 -8.36 19.90
CA THR A 280 19.28 -8.81 21.30
C THR A 280 20.45 -9.75 21.51
N ILE A 281 21.32 -9.44 22.46
CA ILE A 281 22.53 -10.20 22.76
C ILE A 281 22.59 -10.44 24.29
N PRO A 282 22.99 -11.63 24.78
CA PRO A 282 23.29 -11.82 26.19
C PRO A 282 24.30 -10.80 26.67
N VAL A 283 24.12 -10.26 27.89
CA VAL A 283 24.97 -9.18 28.42
C VAL A 283 26.46 -9.58 28.41
N LEU A 284 26.77 -10.80 28.80
CA LEU A 284 28.19 -11.28 28.83
C LEU A 284 28.79 -11.36 27.39
N ASP A 285 28.01 -11.72 26.41
CA ASP A 285 28.47 -11.79 25.02
C ASP A 285 28.63 -10.39 24.43
N PHE A 286 27.74 -9.45 24.78
CA PHE A 286 27.87 -8.04 24.41
C PHE A 286 29.12 -7.40 24.98
N GLU A 287 29.41 -7.65 26.27
CA GLU A 287 30.63 -7.16 26.94
C GLU A 287 31.90 -7.68 26.25
N LYS A 288 31.94 -8.98 25.91
CA LYS A 288 33.05 -9.58 25.16
C LYS A 288 33.22 -9.00 23.77
N LYS A 289 32.09 -8.90 23.01
CA LYS A 289 32.08 -8.42 21.62
C LYS A 289 32.58 -6.98 21.52
N ASN A 290 32.22 -6.13 22.46
CA ASN A 290 32.52 -4.69 22.42
C ASN A 290 33.64 -4.26 23.36
N SER A 291 34.33 -5.19 24.04
CA SER A 291 35.41 -4.91 25.01
C SER A 291 35.00 -3.86 26.05
N THR A 292 33.76 -3.97 26.55
CA THR A 292 33.17 -3.01 27.48
C THR A 292 32.57 -3.73 28.69
N VAL A 293 32.28 -2.99 29.77
CA VAL A 293 31.61 -3.49 30.97
C VAL A 293 30.31 -2.73 31.17
N ILE A 294 29.22 -3.47 31.39
CA ILE A 294 27.93 -2.87 31.73
C ILE A 294 27.87 -2.65 33.24
N GLU A 295 27.80 -1.41 33.66
CA GLU A 295 27.70 -1.02 35.04
C GLU A 295 26.26 -0.67 35.44
N PHE A 296 25.83 -1.12 36.62
CA PHE A 296 24.51 -0.86 37.18
C PHE A 296 24.60 0.13 38.33
N THR A 297 23.77 1.15 38.35
CA THR A 297 23.74 2.17 39.39
C THR A 297 22.34 2.68 39.68
N MET A 298 22.14 3.26 40.86
CA MET A 298 20.86 3.86 41.25
C MET A 298 20.86 5.36 41.00
N SER A 299 19.84 5.90 40.36
CA SER A 299 19.63 7.34 40.25
C SER A 299 19.27 7.93 41.63
N LYS A 300 19.50 9.24 41.80
CA LYS A 300 18.85 9.97 42.89
C LYS A 300 17.38 10.23 42.53
N PRO A 301 16.48 10.31 43.55
CA PRO A 301 15.13 10.82 43.32
C PRO A 301 15.22 12.25 42.77
N TYR A 302 14.33 12.58 41.82
CA TYR A 302 14.29 13.93 41.25
C TYR A 302 12.83 14.39 41.18
N SER A 303 12.54 15.63 41.64
CA SER A 303 11.25 16.24 41.52
C SER A 303 11.31 17.57 40.79
N TRP A 304 10.23 17.92 40.07
CA TRP A 304 10.09 19.19 39.40
C TRP A 304 8.62 19.65 39.42
N GLU A 305 8.38 20.95 39.25
CA GLU A 305 7.07 21.51 39.07
C GLU A 305 6.70 21.52 37.58
N GLU A 306 5.59 20.93 37.23
CA GLU A 306 4.99 21.00 35.90
C GLU A 306 3.89 22.06 35.90
N ILE A 307 4.00 23.06 35.03
CA ILE A 307 3.03 24.12 34.86
C ILE A 307 2.06 23.67 33.76
N SER A 308 0.75 23.72 34.04
CA SER A 308 -0.28 23.38 33.07
C SER A 308 -0.27 24.38 31.92
N GLU A 309 -0.25 23.88 30.66
CA GLU A 309 -0.36 24.73 29.46
C GLU A 309 -1.70 25.46 29.39
N ASP A 310 -2.77 24.88 29.93
CA ASP A 310 -4.13 25.46 29.92
C ASP A 310 -4.40 26.42 31.09
N ASN A 311 -3.64 26.34 32.18
CA ASN A 311 -3.75 27.23 33.34
C ASN A 311 -2.40 27.45 34.03
N PRO A 312 -1.71 28.58 33.77
CA PRO A 312 -0.35 28.86 34.28
C PRO A 312 -0.27 28.99 35.84
N GLU A 313 -1.38 29.14 36.53
CA GLU A 313 -1.42 29.20 38.00
C GLU A 313 -1.46 27.80 38.62
N GLN A 314 -1.79 26.77 37.85
CA GLN A 314 -1.86 25.39 38.32
C GLN A 314 -0.50 24.68 38.17
N LYS A 315 0.23 24.58 39.27
CA LYS A 315 1.47 23.84 39.37
C LYS A 315 1.22 22.46 39.95
N THR A 316 1.74 21.45 39.30
CA THR A 316 1.68 20.06 39.76
C THR A 316 3.11 19.57 40.04
N GLU A 317 3.38 19.14 41.25
CA GLU A 317 4.68 18.53 41.59
C GLU A 317 4.75 17.13 41.01
N ARG A 318 5.74 16.90 40.15
CA ARG A 318 6.04 15.62 39.54
C ARG A 318 7.35 15.09 40.17
N SER A 319 7.40 13.81 40.46
CA SER A 319 8.62 13.20 40.96
C SER A 319 8.94 11.88 40.27
N ILE A 320 10.22 11.62 40.09
CA ILE A 320 10.74 10.33 39.67
C ILE A 320 11.48 9.73 40.84
N PRO A 321 11.06 8.58 41.40
CA PRO A 321 11.78 7.91 42.47
C PRO A 321 13.15 7.41 41.99
N ALA A 322 14.03 7.13 42.93
CA ALA A 322 15.29 6.46 42.61
C ALA A 322 15.03 5.19 41.82
N HIS A 323 15.72 5.00 40.71
CA HIS A 323 15.57 3.84 39.83
C HIS A 323 16.92 3.30 39.37
N LEU A 324 16.95 2.02 39.06
CA LEU A 324 18.12 1.36 38.54
C LEU A 324 18.32 1.76 37.06
N TYR A 325 19.52 2.13 36.68
CA TYR A 325 19.94 2.29 35.30
C TYR A 325 21.30 1.63 35.07
N ALA A 326 21.60 1.35 33.82
CA ALA A 326 22.86 0.79 33.41
C ALA A 326 23.55 1.71 32.41
N TYR A 327 24.87 1.67 32.38
CA TYR A 327 25.66 2.36 31.37
C TYR A 327 26.88 1.53 30.96
N PHE A 328 27.39 1.81 29.77
CA PHE A 328 28.59 1.21 29.21
C PHE A 328 29.27 2.19 28.26
N GLU A 329 30.50 1.94 27.91
CA GLU A 329 31.24 2.74 26.94
C GLU A 329 31.28 2.02 25.58
N LEU A 330 30.92 2.73 24.50
CA LEU A 330 30.99 2.23 23.13
C LEU A 330 31.57 3.35 22.25
N ASP A 331 32.61 3.04 21.49
CA ASP A 331 33.31 4.00 20.61
C ASP A 331 33.70 5.30 21.33
N GLY A 332 34.19 5.19 22.58
CA GLY A 332 34.62 6.32 23.42
C GLY A 332 33.47 7.19 23.94
N LYS A 333 32.21 6.74 23.83
CA LYS A 333 31.05 7.45 24.35
C LYS A 333 30.33 6.65 25.42
N LYS A 334 29.98 7.33 26.52
CA LYS A 334 29.17 6.77 27.59
C LYS A 334 27.71 6.68 27.14
N ILE A 335 27.18 5.45 27.11
CA ILE A 335 25.80 5.13 26.65
C ILE A 335 25.02 4.66 27.87
N PHE A 336 23.78 5.20 28.01
CA PHE A 336 22.84 4.80 29.05
C PHE A 336 21.81 3.84 28.50
N ALA A 337 21.60 2.71 29.19
CA ALA A 337 20.59 1.72 28.84
C ALA A 337 19.40 1.83 29.78
N THR A 338 18.22 1.76 29.20
CA THR A 338 16.94 1.69 29.91
C THR A 338 16.78 0.28 30.51
N MET A 339 16.22 0.19 31.71
CA MET A 339 15.96 -1.08 32.38
C MET A 339 14.52 -1.52 32.14
N HIS A 340 14.32 -2.77 31.73
CA HIS A 340 12.99 -3.34 31.64
C HIS A 340 12.33 -3.45 33.03
N LYS A 341 10.99 -3.33 33.09
CA LYS A 341 10.23 -3.36 34.34
C LYS A 341 10.55 -4.59 35.23
N SER A 342 10.84 -5.73 34.61
CA SER A 342 11.16 -7.00 35.32
C SER A 342 12.45 -6.97 36.16
N ILE A 343 13.31 -5.96 35.95
CA ILE A 343 14.59 -5.84 36.65
C ILE A 343 14.76 -4.49 37.36
N ARG A 344 13.79 -3.58 37.27
CA ARG A 344 13.88 -2.25 37.89
C ARG A 344 13.93 -2.28 39.40
N ASP A 345 13.29 -3.27 40.01
CA ASP A 345 13.16 -3.42 41.45
C ASP A 345 14.32 -4.23 42.06
N LEU A 346 15.26 -4.69 41.23
CA LEU A 346 16.46 -5.42 41.68
C LEU A 346 17.58 -4.41 42.02
N GLY A 347 18.38 -4.71 43.04
CA GLY A 347 19.52 -3.87 43.42
C GLY A 347 20.63 -3.83 42.35
N THR A 348 21.70 -3.10 42.64
CA THR A 348 22.84 -2.94 41.71
C THR A 348 23.64 -4.22 41.46
N ASN A 349 23.49 -5.24 42.29
CA ASN A 349 24.21 -6.51 42.16
C ASN A 349 23.43 -7.48 41.28
N GLN A 350 23.51 -7.31 39.96
CA GLN A 350 22.77 -8.10 38.96
C GLN A 350 23.59 -9.32 38.52
N ASN A 351 22.90 -10.48 38.41
CA ASN A 351 23.47 -11.66 37.76
C ASN A 351 23.45 -11.48 36.22
N LYS A 352 24.56 -11.05 35.65
CA LYS A 352 24.70 -10.75 34.21
C LYS A 352 24.42 -11.97 33.29
N SER A 353 24.54 -13.20 33.80
CA SER A 353 24.25 -14.42 33.02
C SER A 353 22.77 -14.60 32.72
N GLU A 354 21.89 -13.93 33.45
CA GLU A 354 20.44 -13.98 33.29
C GLU A 354 19.91 -12.78 32.47
N LEU A 355 20.76 -11.89 32.02
CA LEU A 355 20.40 -10.63 31.38
C LEU A 355 20.81 -10.61 29.89
N ALA A 356 19.98 -9.98 29.10
CA ALA A 356 20.27 -9.61 27.72
C ALA A 356 20.19 -8.08 27.55
N ILE A 357 20.95 -7.56 26.59
CA ILE A 357 20.90 -6.19 26.13
C ILE A 357 20.36 -6.16 24.71
N SER A 358 19.40 -5.28 24.45
CA SER A 358 18.81 -5.10 23.13
C SER A 358 19.03 -3.68 22.64
N SER A 359 19.45 -3.54 21.40
CA SER A 359 19.30 -2.28 20.68
C SER A 359 17.85 -2.13 20.23
N CYS A 360 17.24 -1.00 20.55
CA CYS A 360 15.82 -0.75 20.36
C CYS A 360 15.58 0.60 19.70
N ARG A 361 14.38 0.78 19.14
CA ARG A 361 13.88 2.06 18.67
C ARG A 361 12.52 2.37 19.30
N ASP A 362 12.31 3.63 19.70
CA ASP A 362 11.05 4.09 20.24
C ASP A 362 10.00 4.39 19.14
N LYS A 363 8.80 4.83 19.55
CA LYS A 363 7.73 5.23 18.62
C LYS A 363 8.09 6.37 17.66
N ARG A 364 9.15 7.14 17.99
CA ARG A 364 9.66 8.26 17.18
C ARG A 364 10.92 7.85 16.40
N ASP A 365 11.20 6.55 16.31
CA ASP A 365 12.36 5.95 15.63
C ASP A 365 13.72 6.36 16.27
N LYS A 366 13.71 6.83 17.53
CA LYS A 366 14.94 7.16 18.25
C LYS A 366 15.58 5.89 18.79
N PRO A 367 16.89 5.67 18.56
CA PRO A 367 17.59 4.51 19.06
C PRO A 367 17.80 4.63 20.58
N PHE A 368 17.65 3.52 21.29
CA PHE A 368 18.00 3.38 22.69
C PHE A 368 18.38 1.94 23.02
N TRP A 369 19.02 1.71 24.16
CA TRP A 369 19.41 0.40 24.65
C TRP A 369 18.50 -0.03 25.79
N LEU A 370 18.09 -1.30 25.79
CA LEU A 370 17.22 -1.89 26.81
C LEU A 370 17.88 -3.13 27.40
N ILE A 371 17.96 -3.21 28.73
CA ILE A 371 18.41 -4.40 29.46
C ILE A 371 17.18 -5.09 30.06
N HIS A 372 17.11 -6.41 29.91
CA HIS A 372 15.99 -7.25 30.37
C HIS A 372 16.47 -8.66 30.71
N ARG A 373 15.62 -9.49 31.34
CA ARG A 373 15.93 -10.91 31.58
C ARG A 373 15.83 -11.71 30.28
N ILE A 374 16.70 -12.72 30.12
CA ILE A 374 16.75 -13.59 28.93
C ILE A 374 15.42 -14.36 28.76
N ASP A 375 14.78 -14.78 29.85
CA ASP A 375 13.54 -15.54 29.86
C ASP A 375 12.27 -14.73 29.53
N LYS A 376 12.36 -13.41 29.46
CA LYS A 376 11.21 -12.49 29.25
C LYS A 376 11.07 -11.98 27.83
N VAL A 377 12.05 -12.24 26.96
CA VAL A 377 11.99 -11.89 25.54
C VAL A 377 12.45 -13.09 24.72
N THR A 378 11.50 -13.91 24.32
CA THR A 378 11.72 -14.96 23.33
C THR A 378 11.79 -14.35 21.93
N VAL A 379 12.87 -13.63 21.65
CA VAL A 379 13.35 -13.45 20.29
C VAL A 379 14.51 -14.43 20.15
N PRO A 380 14.38 -15.52 19.39
CA PRO A 380 15.54 -16.34 19.09
C PRO A 380 16.58 -15.44 18.45
N PRO A 381 17.87 -15.51 18.84
CA PRO A 381 18.91 -14.75 18.16
C PRO A 381 18.83 -15.11 16.67
N PRO A 382 18.86 -14.12 15.77
CA PRO A 382 18.99 -14.42 14.34
C PRO A 382 20.26 -15.25 14.20
N LYS A 383 20.14 -16.47 13.67
CA LYS A 383 21.32 -17.22 13.23
C LYS A 383 22.04 -16.29 12.25
N PRO A 384 23.38 -16.17 12.33
CA PRO A 384 24.12 -15.45 11.31
C PRO A 384 23.77 -16.08 9.97
N VAL A 385 23.03 -15.36 9.16
CA VAL A 385 22.59 -15.81 7.84
C VAL A 385 23.60 -15.26 6.87
N ASP A 386 24.32 -16.14 6.21
CA ASP A 386 25.11 -15.78 5.05
C ASP A 386 24.13 -15.37 3.94
N ILE A 387 24.14 -14.08 3.61
CA ILE A 387 23.22 -13.50 2.62
C ILE A 387 23.49 -14.10 1.23
N ASP A 388 24.70 -14.51 0.94
CA ASP A 388 25.08 -15.11 -0.35
C ASP A 388 24.58 -16.55 -0.45
N GLU A 389 24.66 -17.35 0.62
CA GLU A 389 24.07 -18.69 0.71
C GLU A 389 22.54 -18.63 0.58
N LEU A 390 21.92 -17.63 1.20
CA LEU A 390 20.48 -17.39 1.11
C LEU A 390 20.03 -17.00 -0.31
N ASN A 391 20.82 -16.21 -1.03
CA ASN A 391 20.54 -15.85 -2.41
C ASN A 391 20.68 -17.07 -3.34
N MET A 392 21.68 -17.91 -3.13
CA MET A 392 21.87 -19.16 -3.90
C MET A 392 20.74 -20.17 -3.68
N GLU A 393 20.24 -20.35 -2.44
CA GLU A 393 19.07 -21.19 -2.17
C GLU A 393 17.79 -20.65 -2.82
N LEU A 394 17.59 -19.32 -2.79
CA LEU A 394 16.45 -18.67 -3.44
C LEU A 394 16.48 -18.80 -4.97
N ASP A 395 17.62 -18.62 -5.58
CA ASP A 395 17.79 -18.79 -7.05
C ASP A 395 17.56 -20.25 -7.47
N SER A 396 18.00 -21.22 -6.67
CA SER A 396 17.73 -22.65 -6.87
C SER A 396 16.23 -22.99 -6.78
N LEU A 397 15.50 -22.37 -5.85
CA LEU A 397 14.05 -22.55 -5.69
C LEU A 397 13.21 -21.82 -6.75
N LEU A 398 13.79 -20.82 -7.41
CA LEU A 398 13.14 -20.07 -8.49
C LEU A 398 13.29 -20.75 -9.84
N SER A 399 14.21 -21.73 -9.96
CA SER A 399 14.44 -22.54 -11.18
C SER A 399 13.59 -23.83 -11.24
N LEU A 400 12.85 -24.17 -10.18
CA LEU A 400 11.85 -25.22 -10.09
C LEU A 400 10.42 -24.66 -10.21
#